data_2c5331557807a6def65bb2ef5e6b9a12
#
_entry.id   2c5331557807a6def65bb2ef5e6b9a12
#
_cell.length_a   1.000
_cell.length_b   1.000
_cell.length_c   1.000
_cell.angle_alpha   90.00
_cell.angle_beta   90.00
_cell.angle_gamma   90.00
#
_symmetry.space_group_name_H-M   'P 1'
#
loop_
_entity.id
_entity.type
_entity.pdbx_description
1 polymer ?
#
loop_
_entity_poly.entity_id
_entity_poly.type
_entity_poly.pdbx_seq_one_letter_code
_entity_poly.pdbx_strand_id
1 'polypeptide(L)'
;MSGSIKRALLFLCPFVMGAPPCMAWDHEWTVVTVTRTGSWGVASDSVQPQAIAKAIQRCRAMAGPANDCGAQIMAAKGDWMVANLCGDHKIIASGSSLLDAEREALNREISLQLFYVPDLPTCKRVVTVDPTGAIVPSNQQYSNAREAGQ
;
A
#
# COMPACT_ATOMS: atom_id res chain seq x y z
N MET A 1 -10.89 59.31 -11.52
CA MET A 1 -11.45 58.29 -12.40
C MET A 1 -10.25 57.52 -12.98
N SER A 2 -9.91 56.39 -12.44
CA SER A 2 -8.77 55.55 -12.86
C SER A 2 -9.27 54.15 -13.10
N GLY A 3 -9.34 53.77 -14.37
CA GLY A 3 -9.85 52.48 -14.83
C GLY A 3 -8.76 51.41 -14.76
N SER A 4 -8.98 50.39 -13.94
CA SER A 4 -8.10 49.24 -13.80
C SER A 4 -8.42 48.21 -14.90
N ILE A 5 -7.52 48.08 -15.87
CA ILE A 5 -7.61 47.10 -16.97
C ILE A 5 -7.14 45.75 -16.43
N LYS A 6 -8.07 44.85 -16.17
CA LYS A 6 -7.77 43.42 -15.88
C LYS A 6 -7.32 42.76 -17.18
N ARG A 7 -6.03 42.47 -17.29
CA ARG A 7 -5.48 41.61 -18.34
C ARG A 7 -5.89 40.14 -18.08
N ALA A 8 -6.87 39.67 -18.84
CA ALA A 8 -7.16 38.24 -18.93
C ALA A 8 -6.07 37.60 -19.79
N LEU A 9 -5.18 36.83 -19.17
CA LEU A 9 -4.27 35.93 -19.88
C LEU A 9 -5.10 34.72 -20.37
N LEU A 10 -5.48 34.77 -21.64
CA LEU A 10 -5.97 33.58 -22.37
C LEU A 10 -4.77 32.65 -22.61
N PHE A 11 -4.68 31.60 -21.85
CA PHE A 11 -3.84 30.44 -22.17
C PHE A 11 -4.44 29.74 -23.40
N LEU A 12 -3.95 30.06 -24.58
CA LEU A 12 -4.16 29.25 -25.78
C LEU A 12 -3.34 27.96 -25.61
N CYS A 13 -3.98 26.91 -25.21
CA CYS A 13 -3.43 25.55 -25.42
C CYS A 13 -3.41 25.28 -26.93
N PRO A 14 -2.25 25.03 -27.56
CA PRO A 14 -2.22 24.61 -28.94
C PRO A 14 -2.84 23.21 -29.03
N PHE A 15 -3.97 23.10 -29.73
CA PHE A 15 -4.61 21.86 -30.09
C PHE A 15 -3.68 21.15 -31.10
N VAL A 16 -2.73 20.36 -30.60
CA VAL A 16 -1.97 19.42 -31.42
C VAL A 16 -2.81 18.16 -31.53
N MET A 17 -3.45 17.99 -32.69
CA MET A 17 -4.15 16.76 -33.06
C MET A 17 -3.18 15.57 -32.92
N GLY A 18 -3.46 14.64 -32.00
CA GLY A 18 -2.79 13.34 -31.93
C GLY A 18 -1.95 13.06 -30.69
N ALA A 19 -1.81 13.99 -29.73
CA ALA A 19 -1.23 13.62 -28.44
C ALA A 19 -2.30 12.87 -27.60
N PRO A 20 -2.04 11.64 -27.12
CA PRO A 20 -2.93 11.03 -26.15
C PRO A 20 -3.01 11.96 -24.94
N PRO A 21 -4.19 12.09 -24.30
CA PRO A 21 -4.27 12.86 -23.08
C PRO A 21 -3.18 12.33 -22.13
N CYS A 22 -2.36 13.23 -21.59
CA CYS A 22 -1.48 12.90 -20.46
C CYS A 22 -2.40 12.38 -19.36
N MET A 23 -2.65 11.08 -19.33
CA MET A 23 -3.24 10.42 -18.18
C MET A 23 -2.19 10.55 -17.07
N ALA A 24 -2.30 11.62 -16.30
CA ALA A 24 -1.71 11.64 -14.98
C ALA A 24 -2.32 10.42 -14.28
N TRP A 25 -1.51 9.40 -14.06
CA TRP A 25 -1.88 8.27 -13.24
C TRP A 25 -2.00 8.81 -11.82
N ASP A 26 -3.18 9.35 -11.51
CA ASP A 26 -3.48 9.84 -10.18
C ASP A 26 -3.76 8.59 -9.33
N HIS A 27 -2.66 7.95 -8.90
CA HIS A 27 -2.75 6.77 -8.05
C HIS A 27 -3.49 7.14 -6.77
N GLU A 28 -4.55 6.42 -6.49
CA GLU A 28 -5.25 6.51 -5.22
C GLU A 28 -4.32 6.09 -4.06
N TRP A 29 -4.63 6.59 -2.89
CA TRP A 29 -4.01 6.09 -1.67
C TRP A 29 -4.50 4.67 -1.41
N THR A 30 -3.60 3.72 -1.37
CA THR A 30 -3.87 2.37 -0.91
C THR A 30 -3.38 2.22 0.52
N VAL A 31 -4.23 1.65 1.38
CA VAL A 31 -3.97 1.49 2.80
C VAL A 31 -4.12 0.03 3.18
N VAL A 32 -3.14 -0.48 3.93
CA VAL A 32 -3.15 -1.82 4.53
C VAL A 32 -3.08 -1.69 6.04
N THR A 33 -3.91 -2.44 6.76
CA THR A 33 -3.82 -2.65 8.20
C THR A 33 -3.95 -4.14 8.52
N VAL A 34 -3.24 -4.61 9.55
CA VAL A 34 -3.21 -6.02 9.97
C VAL A 34 -3.33 -6.11 11.47
N THR A 35 -4.08 -7.10 11.98
CA THR A 35 -4.16 -7.44 13.40
C THR A 35 -3.10 -8.45 13.81
N ARG A 36 -2.86 -8.62 15.10
CA ARG A 36 -1.98 -9.67 15.67
C ARG A 36 -2.48 -11.08 15.38
N THR A 37 -3.76 -11.25 15.08
CA THR A 37 -4.37 -12.55 14.74
C THR A 37 -4.35 -12.84 13.23
N GLY A 38 -3.81 -11.93 12.41
CA GLY A 38 -3.70 -12.09 10.96
C GLY A 38 -4.92 -11.63 10.17
N SER A 39 -5.95 -11.08 10.81
CA SER A 39 -7.01 -10.38 10.08
C SER A 39 -6.46 -9.08 9.48
N TRP A 40 -6.96 -8.68 8.34
CA TRP A 40 -6.44 -7.53 7.63
C TRP A 40 -7.54 -6.70 6.96
N GLY A 41 -7.22 -5.48 6.58
CA GLY A 41 -8.08 -4.63 5.76
C GLY A 41 -7.24 -3.87 4.75
N VAL A 42 -7.71 -3.85 3.51
CA VAL A 42 -7.13 -3.10 2.39
C VAL A 42 -8.20 -2.20 1.81
N ALA A 43 -7.88 -0.95 1.55
CA ALA A 43 -8.77 -0.03 0.86
C ALA A 43 -8.00 1.02 0.08
N SER A 44 -8.58 1.46 -1.03
CA SER A 44 -8.07 2.58 -1.83
C SER A 44 -9.07 3.72 -1.86
N ASP A 45 -8.56 4.95 -1.90
CA ASP A 45 -9.33 6.18 -2.03
C ASP A 45 -8.43 7.33 -2.50
N SER A 46 -8.97 8.30 -3.21
CA SER A 46 -8.27 9.52 -3.59
C SER A 46 -7.86 10.36 -2.37
N VAL A 47 -8.57 10.21 -1.24
CA VAL A 47 -8.33 10.92 0.02
C VAL A 47 -7.79 9.95 1.07
N GLN A 48 -6.54 10.13 1.48
CA GLN A 48 -5.85 9.23 2.42
C GLN A 48 -6.63 8.93 3.72
N PRO A 49 -7.19 9.90 4.47
CA PRO A 49 -7.99 9.61 5.66
C PRO A 49 -9.21 8.72 5.38
N GLN A 50 -9.80 8.81 4.19
CA GLN A 50 -10.93 7.95 3.80
C GLN A 50 -10.45 6.53 3.51
N ALA A 51 -9.32 6.37 2.81
CA ALA A 51 -8.70 5.07 2.60
C ALA A 51 -8.39 4.38 3.93
N ILE A 52 -7.83 5.11 4.90
CA ILE A 52 -7.55 4.62 6.27
C ILE A 52 -8.82 4.13 6.94
N ALA A 53 -9.87 4.97 6.97
CA ALA A 53 -11.14 4.62 7.60
C ALA A 53 -11.77 3.36 6.99
N LYS A 54 -11.78 3.26 5.65
CA LYS A 54 -12.28 2.09 4.92
C LYS A 54 -11.46 0.83 5.20
N ALA A 55 -10.13 0.92 5.24
CA ALA A 55 -9.26 -0.21 5.55
C ALA A 55 -9.51 -0.73 6.98
N ILE A 56 -9.62 0.17 7.97
CA ILE A 56 -9.94 -0.20 9.34
C ILE A 56 -11.32 -0.87 9.42
N GLN A 57 -12.32 -0.33 8.73
CA GLN A 57 -13.67 -0.92 8.70
C GLN A 57 -13.65 -2.34 8.12
N ARG A 58 -12.94 -2.58 7.01
CA ARG A 58 -12.79 -3.91 6.40
C ARG A 58 -12.07 -4.89 7.34
N CYS A 59 -11.00 -4.44 7.99
CA CYS A 59 -10.31 -5.24 8.98
C CYS A 59 -11.22 -5.64 10.14
N ARG A 60 -12.03 -4.71 10.67
CA ARG A 60 -12.97 -4.99 11.76
C ARG A 60 -14.09 -5.94 11.35
N ALA A 61 -14.52 -5.89 10.11
CA ALA A 61 -15.51 -6.82 9.59
C ALA A 61 -15.01 -8.28 9.59
N MET A 62 -13.69 -8.48 9.43
CA MET A 62 -13.06 -9.80 9.50
C MET A 62 -12.69 -10.23 10.92
N ALA A 63 -12.20 -9.30 11.74
CA ALA A 63 -11.61 -9.58 13.04
C ALA A 63 -12.60 -9.46 14.22
N GLY A 64 -13.78 -8.88 13.98
CA GLY A 64 -14.74 -8.54 15.05
C GLY A 64 -14.41 -7.22 15.77
N PRO A 65 -15.24 -6.79 16.74
CA PRO A 65 -15.14 -5.47 17.34
C PRO A 65 -13.96 -5.30 18.32
N ALA A 66 -13.54 -6.35 19.00
CA ALA A 66 -12.46 -6.33 20.01
C ALA A 66 -11.11 -6.72 19.37
N ASN A 67 -10.57 -5.86 18.51
CA ASN A 67 -9.33 -6.13 17.78
C ASN A 67 -8.44 -4.89 17.71
N ASP A 68 -7.20 -5.08 17.24
CA ASP A 68 -6.19 -4.04 17.07
C ASP A 68 -6.14 -3.47 15.64
N CYS A 69 -7.24 -3.54 14.86
CA CYS A 69 -7.35 -2.91 13.55
C CYS A 69 -7.04 -1.42 13.61
N GLY A 70 -6.10 -0.97 12.79
CA GLY A 70 -5.67 0.42 12.78
C GLY A 70 -4.52 0.75 13.73
N ALA A 71 -4.10 -0.16 14.61
CA ALA A 71 -2.93 0.04 15.47
C ALA A 71 -1.62 0.07 14.66
N GLN A 72 -1.58 -0.60 13.53
CA GLN A 72 -0.51 -0.49 12.54
C GLN A 72 -1.12 -0.33 11.16
N ILE A 73 -0.69 0.71 10.46
CA ILE A 73 -1.19 1.11 9.15
C ILE A 73 -0.01 1.43 8.25
N MET A 74 -0.10 1.05 6.99
CA MET A 74 0.74 1.57 5.92
C MET A 74 -0.14 2.16 4.83
N ALA A 75 0.22 3.34 4.36
CA ALA A 75 -0.46 4.04 3.27
C ALA A 75 0.57 4.40 2.19
N ALA A 76 0.32 4.06 0.95
CA ALA A 76 1.17 4.38 -0.19
C ALA A 76 0.33 4.72 -1.43
N LYS A 77 0.97 5.35 -2.42
CA LYS A 77 0.37 5.62 -3.74
C LYS A 77 1.14 4.88 -4.81
N GLY A 78 0.47 3.96 -5.53
CA GLY A 78 1.07 3.29 -6.68
C GLY A 78 2.21 2.32 -6.35
N ASP A 79 2.34 1.91 -5.09
CA ASP A 79 3.35 0.96 -4.64
C ASP A 79 2.76 -0.43 -4.44
N TRP A 80 3.60 -1.43 -4.60
CA TRP A 80 3.36 -2.76 -4.06
C TRP A 80 3.42 -2.72 -2.54
N MET A 81 2.53 -3.45 -1.89
CA MET A 81 2.51 -3.56 -0.43
C MET A 81 2.42 -5.01 -0.02
N VAL A 82 3.18 -5.37 1.00
CA VAL A 82 3.18 -6.70 1.58
C VAL A 82 3.00 -6.61 3.09
N ALA A 83 2.24 -7.55 3.65
CA ALA A 83 2.10 -7.68 5.09
C ALA A 83 2.40 -9.10 5.53
N ASN A 84 3.29 -9.24 6.50
CA ASN A 84 3.68 -10.49 7.13
C ASN A 84 3.29 -10.48 8.60
N LEU A 85 3.04 -11.66 9.14
CA LEU A 85 2.82 -11.91 10.55
C LEU A 85 3.84 -12.92 11.07
N CYS A 86 4.61 -12.55 12.08
CA CYS A 86 5.65 -13.34 12.71
C CYS A 86 5.24 -13.58 14.18
N GLY A 87 4.47 -14.65 14.43
CA GLY A 87 3.77 -14.78 15.72
C GLY A 87 2.71 -13.68 15.87
N ASP A 88 2.88 -12.80 16.86
CA ASP A 88 2.03 -11.62 17.10
C ASP A 88 2.63 -10.31 16.57
N HIS A 89 3.83 -10.37 15.98
CA HIS A 89 4.50 -9.22 15.38
C HIS A 89 4.08 -9.02 13.93
N LYS A 90 3.68 -7.80 13.61
CA LYS A 90 3.21 -7.39 12.29
C LYS A 90 4.31 -6.65 11.55
N ILE A 91 4.55 -7.01 10.30
CA ILE A 91 5.47 -6.32 9.41
C ILE A 91 4.71 -5.92 8.15
N ILE A 92 4.60 -4.62 7.90
CA ILE A 92 4.00 -4.10 6.66
C ILE A 92 5.09 -3.32 5.94
N ALA A 93 5.30 -3.60 4.65
CA ALA A 93 6.29 -2.93 3.83
C ALA A 93 5.71 -2.54 2.48
N SER A 94 6.28 -1.53 1.84
CA SER A 94 5.94 -1.09 0.49
C SER A 94 7.18 -0.91 -0.37
N GLY A 95 7.01 -0.95 -1.68
CA GLY A 95 8.08 -0.73 -2.64
C GLY A 95 7.54 -0.52 -4.04
N SER A 96 8.36 0.06 -4.92
CA SER A 96 8.03 0.34 -6.31
C SER A 96 7.79 -0.93 -7.15
N SER A 97 8.32 -2.06 -6.69
CA SER A 97 8.09 -3.39 -7.23
C SER A 97 7.74 -4.37 -6.10
N LEU A 98 7.16 -5.52 -6.45
CA LEU A 98 6.93 -6.58 -5.47
C LEU A 98 8.22 -7.02 -4.79
N LEU A 99 9.31 -7.16 -5.57
CA LEU A 99 10.62 -7.52 -5.05
C LEU A 99 11.17 -6.50 -4.04
N ASP A 100 10.97 -5.20 -4.30
CA ASP A 100 11.40 -4.15 -3.37
C ASP A 100 10.58 -4.18 -2.08
N ALA A 101 9.25 -4.36 -2.18
CA ALA A 101 8.39 -4.51 -1.02
C ALA A 101 8.76 -5.74 -0.16
N GLU A 102 9.09 -6.86 -0.81
CA GLU A 102 9.54 -8.09 -0.14
C GLU A 102 10.90 -7.92 0.52
N ARG A 103 11.84 -7.27 -0.14
CA ARG A 103 13.17 -6.96 0.42
C ARG A 103 13.04 -6.06 1.64
N GLU A 104 12.20 -5.04 1.57
CA GLU A 104 11.96 -4.14 2.71
C GLU A 104 11.29 -4.90 3.88
N ALA A 105 10.34 -5.79 3.60
CA ALA A 105 9.74 -6.64 4.62
C ALA A 105 10.78 -7.55 5.30
N LEU A 106 11.66 -8.17 4.51
CA LEU A 106 12.75 -9.00 5.02
C LEU A 106 13.74 -8.19 5.87
N ASN A 107 14.10 -6.99 5.46
CA ASN A 107 14.98 -6.11 6.24
C ASN A 107 14.36 -5.77 7.60
N ARG A 108 13.06 -5.51 7.64
CA ARG A 108 12.32 -5.26 8.89
C ARG A 108 12.25 -6.50 9.78
N GLU A 109 12.05 -7.69 9.19
CA GLU A 109 12.08 -8.96 9.89
C GLU A 109 13.44 -9.22 10.54
N ILE A 110 14.53 -9.07 9.77
CA ILE A 110 15.90 -9.21 10.27
C ILE A 110 16.17 -8.20 11.40
N SER A 111 15.78 -6.94 11.22
CA SER A 111 15.98 -5.91 12.23
C SER A 111 15.19 -6.20 13.50
N LEU A 112 13.94 -6.67 13.37
CA LEU A 112 13.12 -7.07 14.50
C LEU A 112 13.77 -8.23 15.27
N GLN A 113 14.25 -9.25 14.56
CA GLN A 113 14.91 -10.40 15.15
C GLN A 113 16.21 -10.03 15.85
N LEU A 114 17.07 -9.22 15.21
CA LEU A 114 18.38 -8.89 15.74
C LEU A 114 18.32 -7.99 16.97
N PHE A 115 17.40 -7.03 17.02
CA PHE A 115 17.42 -5.97 18.01
C PHE A 115 16.32 -6.07 19.08
N TYR A 116 15.24 -6.79 18.81
CA TYR A 116 14.07 -6.75 19.69
C TYR A 116 13.51 -8.11 20.07
N VAL A 117 13.52 -9.08 19.16
CA VAL A 117 12.88 -10.40 19.37
C VAL A 117 13.79 -11.49 18.82
N PRO A 118 14.85 -11.92 19.54
CA PRO A 118 15.82 -12.91 19.04
C PRO A 118 15.17 -14.23 18.60
N ASP A 119 14.11 -14.66 19.29
CA ASP A 119 13.35 -15.89 19.00
C ASP A 119 12.11 -15.60 18.14
N LEU A 120 12.23 -14.65 17.17
CA LEU A 120 11.12 -14.29 16.29
C LEU A 120 10.60 -15.52 15.54
N PRO A 121 9.29 -15.85 15.65
CA PRO A 121 8.71 -16.95 14.89
C PRO A 121 8.77 -16.71 13.39
N THR A 122 8.79 -17.77 12.59
CA THR A 122 8.76 -17.70 11.13
C THR A 122 7.59 -16.82 10.65
N CYS A 123 7.90 -15.84 9.83
CA CYS A 123 6.91 -14.94 9.27
C CYS A 123 6.08 -15.62 8.18
N LYS A 124 4.79 -15.35 8.19
CA LYS A 124 3.84 -15.81 7.16
C LYS A 124 3.27 -14.61 6.42
N ARG A 125 3.17 -14.70 5.09
CA ARG A 125 2.50 -13.69 4.29
C ARG A 125 1.00 -13.70 4.60
N VAL A 126 0.46 -12.52 4.94
CA VAL A 126 -0.95 -12.31 5.25
C VAL A 126 -1.68 -11.75 4.04
N VAL A 127 -1.12 -10.72 3.42
CA VAL A 127 -1.70 -10.09 2.23
C VAL A 127 -0.60 -9.46 1.37
N THR A 128 -0.81 -9.50 0.06
CA THR A 128 -0.05 -8.74 -0.94
C THR A 128 -1.03 -7.88 -1.71
N VAL A 129 -0.66 -6.64 -1.95
CA VAL A 129 -1.47 -5.65 -2.66
C VAL A 129 -0.63 -5.07 -3.80
N ASP A 130 -1.20 -5.01 -4.99
CA ASP A 130 -0.56 -4.43 -6.16
C ASP A 130 -0.68 -2.88 -6.19
N PRO A 131 0.00 -2.18 -7.11
CA PRO A 131 -0.05 -0.72 -7.22
C PRO A 131 -1.44 -0.14 -7.50
N THR A 132 -2.39 -0.96 -7.95
CA THR A 132 -3.78 -0.54 -8.17
C THR A 132 -4.66 -0.68 -6.92
N GLY A 133 -4.11 -1.23 -5.83
CA GLY A 133 -4.85 -1.54 -4.61
C GLY A 133 -5.58 -2.89 -4.64
N ALA A 134 -5.35 -3.71 -5.67
CA ALA A 134 -5.94 -5.04 -5.76
C ALA A 134 -5.14 -6.06 -4.93
N ILE A 135 -5.87 -7.00 -4.30
CA ILE A 135 -5.27 -8.06 -3.51
C ILE A 135 -4.79 -9.17 -4.45
N VAL A 136 -3.52 -9.53 -4.33
CA VAL A 136 -2.92 -10.62 -5.10
C VAL A 136 -3.07 -11.93 -4.33
N PRO A 137 -3.70 -12.96 -4.93
CA PRO A 137 -3.87 -14.27 -4.29
C PRO A 137 -2.52 -14.91 -3.92
N SER A 138 -2.43 -15.53 -2.76
CA SER A 138 -1.20 -16.13 -2.21
C SER A 138 -0.61 -17.26 -3.06
N ASN A 139 -1.43 -17.93 -3.87
CA ASN A 139 -0.98 -18.98 -4.81
C ASN A 139 -0.14 -18.45 -5.98
N GLN A 140 -0.23 -17.17 -6.31
CA GLN A 140 0.61 -16.54 -7.35
C GLN A 140 1.96 -16.04 -6.83
N GLN A 141 2.15 -15.96 -5.52
CA GLN A 141 3.34 -15.38 -4.90
C GLN A 141 4.57 -16.30 -4.94
N TYR A 142 4.38 -17.61 -4.95
CA TYR A 142 5.49 -18.58 -4.89
C TYR A 142 6.07 -18.97 -6.25
N SER A 143 5.35 -18.74 -7.35
CA SER A 143 5.85 -19.07 -8.70
C SER A 143 6.91 -18.09 -9.19
N ASN A 144 6.78 -16.80 -8.86
CA ASN A 144 7.69 -15.77 -9.38
C ASN A 144 9.03 -15.68 -8.62
N ALA A 145 9.08 -16.10 -7.35
CA ALA A 145 10.33 -16.11 -6.58
C ALA A 145 11.28 -17.26 -6.97
N ARG A 146 10.75 -18.36 -7.54
CA ARG A 146 11.57 -19.48 -8.01
C ARG A 146 12.13 -19.26 -9.41
N GLU A 147 11.48 -18.48 -10.26
CA GLU A 147 11.95 -18.19 -11.60
C GLU A 147 13.03 -17.10 -11.66
N ALA A 148 13.10 -16.23 -10.65
CA ALA A 148 14.11 -15.16 -10.56
C ALA A 148 15.46 -15.63 -9.96
N GLY A 149 15.58 -16.88 -9.54
CA GLY A 149 16.77 -17.46 -8.89
C GLY A 149 17.50 -18.54 -9.71
N GLN A 150 17.20 -18.67 -11.02
CA GLN A 150 17.94 -19.57 -11.93
C GLN A 150 18.79 -18.80 -12.90
#